data_f9f7e78119e5a3c3b7d4c55ddc53dbcc
#
_entry.id   f9f7e78119e5a3c3b7d4c55ddc53dbcc
#
_cell.length_a   1.000
_cell.length_b   1.000
_cell.length_c   1.000
_cell.angle_alpha   90.00
_cell.angle_beta   90.00
_cell.angle_gamma   90.00
#
_symmetry.space_group_name_H-M   'P 1'
#
loop_
_entity.id
_entity.type
_entity.pdbx_description
1 polymer ?
#
loop_
_entity_poly.entity_id
_entity_poly.type
_entity_poly.pdbx_seq_one_letter_code
_entity_poly.pdbx_strand_id
1 'polypeptide(L)'
;MVVMMQKMQNLFNNRKVFYSVIIVLTLLFGVFSFLTIKSYSNKEEPKTKEKVLERETFTTYISDGNGHYKKYTSADGTLYPSGYAYNQGISYCEDLDGNRLDIVPTYANNKFTLESDKTAFCYLYFDIKDSTFAEDLIASGELWSSGLEGDGYRYTGSGAYNSETTPSNFICFGTSDKTECKNNEAKYMYRIIGVFEGSDGEQHLKLISLKQLGSKYAWHSDYSIDVAWENSDMYAGLNGSYFLTNTTYDYLQNSTWLNKIENWTWSAVNTKIYESSGPNYYNSLTPSEIYLHEMNRSSKTSSIGAWTNPTAKIGLMYASDYQMSLGSSSLSYTGSSNASTLRTGWLHQSNNDTTSRTDEWTLSRFGDAFGNFYAWYVYSDGGVYGDYVGTADGVRPVFHLKDNVKYKSGSGTYADPYIINE
;
A
#
# COMPACT_ATOMS: atom_id res chain seq x y z
N MET A 1 57.90 -17.75 -28.57
CA MET A 1 57.14 -17.49 -27.33
C MET A 1 58.05 -17.51 -26.09
N VAL A 2 58.89 -18.53 -25.84
CA VAL A 2 59.79 -18.62 -24.68
C VAL A 2 60.78 -17.47 -24.58
N VAL A 3 61.42 -17.07 -25.69
CA VAL A 3 62.40 -15.96 -25.74
C VAL A 3 61.76 -14.58 -25.43
N MET A 4 60.49 -14.43 -25.77
CA MET A 4 59.75 -13.19 -25.49
C MET A 4 59.36 -13.09 -24.01
N MET A 5 58.99 -14.20 -23.38
CA MET A 5 58.72 -14.26 -21.93
C MET A 5 59.97 -14.01 -21.08
N GLN A 6 61.12 -14.52 -21.50
CA GLN A 6 62.40 -14.32 -20.79
C GLN A 6 62.87 -12.84 -20.87
N LYS A 7 62.67 -12.18 -22.02
CA LYS A 7 62.92 -10.74 -22.15
C LYS A 7 61.98 -9.89 -21.28
N MET A 8 60.70 -10.27 -21.17
CA MET A 8 59.75 -9.60 -20.29
C MET A 8 60.11 -9.79 -18.80
N GLN A 9 60.51 -10.99 -18.37
CA GLN A 9 60.93 -11.24 -16.99
C GLN A 9 62.15 -10.42 -16.59
N ASN A 10 63.13 -10.23 -17.49
CA ASN A 10 64.30 -9.39 -17.24
C ASN A 10 63.97 -7.88 -17.14
N LEU A 11 62.94 -7.42 -17.86
CA LEU A 11 62.44 -6.04 -17.77
C LEU A 11 61.80 -5.78 -16.40
N PHE A 12 61.06 -6.74 -15.84
CA PHE A 12 60.39 -6.61 -14.53
C PHE A 12 61.35 -6.77 -13.34
N ASN A 13 62.51 -7.40 -13.50
CA ASN A 13 63.52 -7.55 -12.46
C ASN A 13 64.34 -6.26 -12.23
N ASN A 14 64.31 -5.30 -13.15
CA ASN A 14 64.95 -4.00 -12.97
C ASN A 14 63.95 -3.04 -12.28
N ARG A 15 64.08 -2.86 -10.95
CA ARG A 15 63.19 -2.02 -10.15
C ARG A 15 62.93 -0.64 -10.75
N LYS A 16 63.96 0.00 -11.33
CA LYS A 16 63.80 1.34 -11.94
C LYS A 16 62.90 1.31 -13.18
N VAL A 17 63.04 0.27 -14.04
CA VAL A 17 62.20 0.09 -15.24
C VAL A 17 60.77 -0.27 -14.83
N PHE A 18 60.62 -1.12 -13.84
CA PHE A 18 59.29 -1.48 -13.31
C PHE A 18 58.52 -0.30 -12.79
N TYR A 19 59.14 0.55 -11.95
CA TYR A 19 58.48 1.77 -11.46
C TYR A 19 58.16 2.77 -12.58
N SER A 20 59.06 2.90 -13.56
CA SER A 20 58.79 3.78 -14.72
C SER A 20 57.60 3.32 -15.56
N VAL A 21 57.46 2.01 -15.76
CA VAL A 21 56.30 1.43 -16.48
C VAL A 21 55.01 1.64 -15.70
N ILE A 22 55.02 1.43 -14.35
CA ILE A 22 53.87 1.68 -13.50
C ILE A 22 53.46 3.15 -13.54
N ILE A 23 54.38 4.10 -13.45
CA ILE A 23 54.11 5.53 -13.51
C ILE A 23 53.49 5.90 -14.86
N VAL A 24 54.03 5.37 -15.97
CA VAL A 24 53.46 5.64 -17.30
C VAL A 24 52.05 5.03 -17.45
N LEU A 25 51.82 3.84 -16.97
CA LEU A 25 50.51 3.20 -16.98
C LEU A 25 49.48 3.96 -16.11
N THR A 26 49.91 4.46 -14.93
CA THR A 26 49.03 5.20 -14.04
C THR A 26 48.70 6.58 -14.65
N LEU A 27 49.64 7.24 -15.31
CA LEU A 27 49.40 8.49 -16.03
C LEU A 27 48.50 8.28 -17.24
N LEU A 28 48.69 7.21 -18.02
CA LEU A 28 47.82 6.85 -19.15
C LEU A 28 46.39 6.52 -18.66
N PHE A 29 46.24 5.79 -17.55
CA PHE A 29 44.92 5.52 -16.95
C PHE A 29 44.26 6.78 -16.43
N GLY A 30 45.01 7.68 -15.79
CA GLY A 30 44.54 8.97 -15.33
C GLY A 30 44.06 9.86 -16.49
N VAL A 31 44.83 9.94 -17.57
CA VAL A 31 44.45 10.71 -18.78
C VAL A 31 43.23 10.06 -19.46
N PHE A 32 43.19 8.74 -19.57
CA PHE A 32 42.02 8.03 -20.16
C PHE A 32 40.76 8.20 -19.33
N SER A 33 40.86 8.11 -18.00
CA SER A 33 39.75 8.38 -17.09
C SER A 33 39.29 9.83 -17.18
N PHE A 34 40.23 10.79 -17.28
CA PHE A 34 39.88 12.19 -17.41
C PHE A 34 39.24 12.54 -18.77
N LEU A 35 39.71 11.89 -19.86
CA LEU A 35 39.10 12.03 -21.18
C LEU A 35 37.74 11.39 -21.29
N THR A 36 37.52 10.21 -20.64
CA THR A 36 36.21 9.57 -20.57
C THR A 36 35.22 10.37 -19.72
N ILE A 37 35.63 10.90 -18.57
CA ILE A 37 34.80 11.79 -17.74
C ILE A 37 34.46 13.07 -18.50
N LYS A 38 35.44 13.68 -19.22
CA LYS A 38 35.18 14.87 -20.02
C LYS A 38 34.29 14.59 -21.25
N SER A 39 34.39 13.39 -21.86
CA SER A 39 33.50 12.97 -22.94
C SER A 39 32.10 12.67 -22.48
N TYR A 40 31.91 12.12 -21.23
CA TYR A 40 30.61 11.92 -20.62
C TYR A 40 29.99 13.25 -20.15
N SER A 41 30.81 14.18 -19.66
CA SER A 41 30.35 15.52 -19.25
C SER A 41 29.92 16.40 -20.42
N ASN A 42 30.38 16.14 -21.64
CA ASN A 42 30.05 16.92 -22.85
C ASN A 42 28.98 16.24 -23.74
N LYS A 43 28.41 15.12 -23.36
CA LYS A 43 27.10 14.73 -23.86
C LYS A 43 26.06 15.53 -23.08
N GLU A 44 25.86 16.75 -23.49
CA GLU A 44 24.59 17.43 -23.27
C GLU A 44 23.55 16.54 -23.98
N GLU A 45 22.85 15.67 -23.22
CA GLU A 45 21.48 15.35 -23.60
C GLU A 45 20.79 16.71 -23.82
N PRO A 46 19.95 16.85 -24.86
CA PRO A 46 19.13 18.03 -24.95
C PRO A 46 18.32 18.07 -23.66
N LYS A 47 18.78 18.86 -22.69
CA LYS A 47 17.98 19.24 -21.54
C LYS A 47 16.81 19.99 -22.13
N THR A 48 15.71 19.31 -22.37
CA THR A 48 14.41 19.93 -22.37
C THR A 48 14.41 20.74 -21.09
N LYS A 49 14.58 22.05 -21.20
CA LYS A 49 14.63 22.93 -20.04
C LYS A 49 13.24 22.89 -19.44
N GLU A 50 13.03 22.00 -18.48
CA GLU A 50 11.86 22.02 -17.63
C GLU A 50 11.87 23.37 -16.92
N LYS A 51 11.23 24.36 -17.55
CA LYS A 51 11.12 25.68 -16.99
C LYS A 51 10.00 25.62 -15.96
N VAL A 52 10.39 25.52 -14.69
CA VAL A 52 9.46 25.79 -13.60
C VAL A 52 8.95 27.20 -13.80
N LEU A 53 7.69 27.31 -14.19
CA LEU A 53 7.06 28.61 -14.37
C LEU A 53 6.81 29.21 -13.00
N GLU A 54 7.17 30.47 -12.83
CA GLU A 54 6.85 31.23 -11.63
C GLU A 54 5.33 31.43 -11.54
N ARG A 55 4.82 31.58 -10.30
CA ARG A 55 3.39 31.70 -9.99
C ARG A 55 2.65 32.76 -10.82
N GLU A 56 3.33 33.82 -11.23
CA GLU A 56 2.75 34.93 -11.99
C GLU A 56 2.33 34.56 -13.43
N THR A 57 2.81 33.43 -13.95
CA THR A 57 2.47 32.92 -15.29
C THR A 57 1.24 32.02 -15.34
N PHE A 58 0.68 31.68 -14.18
CA PHE A 58 -0.52 30.86 -14.10
C PHE A 58 -1.72 31.63 -13.56
N THR A 59 -2.87 31.45 -14.17
CA THR A 59 -4.16 31.88 -13.65
C THR A 59 -5.06 30.67 -13.50
N THR A 60 -5.54 30.43 -12.26
CA THR A 60 -6.41 29.30 -11.93
C THR A 60 -7.88 29.71 -11.97
N TYR A 61 -8.73 28.84 -12.53
CA TYR A 61 -10.17 28.94 -12.59
C TYR A 61 -10.80 27.69 -12.03
N ILE A 62 -11.85 27.86 -11.20
CA ILE A 62 -12.61 26.74 -10.61
C ILE A 62 -14.05 26.75 -11.11
N SER A 63 -14.58 25.56 -11.40
CA SER A 63 -15.97 25.36 -11.77
C SER A 63 -16.93 25.69 -10.63
N ASP A 64 -18.11 26.21 -10.97
CA ASP A 64 -19.24 26.38 -10.05
C ASP A 64 -20.22 25.19 -10.06
N GLY A 65 -19.89 24.14 -10.82
CA GLY A 65 -20.74 22.95 -11.00
C GLY A 65 -21.88 23.14 -12.02
N ASN A 66 -22.08 24.35 -12.58
CA ASN A 66 -23.13 24.67 -13.54
C ASN A 66 -22.57 25.00 -14.93
N GLY A 67 -21.33 24.61 -15.18
CA GLY A 67 -20.66 24.87 -16.45
C GLY A 67 -19.96 26.24 -16.55
N HIS A 68 -19.91 27.01 -15.46
CA HIS A 68 -19.18 28.26 -15.43
C HIS A 68 -17.93 28.16 -14.56
N TYR A 69 -16.91 28.96 -14.88
CA TYR A 69 -15.65 29.01 -14.16
C TYR A 69 -15.39 30.42 -13.64
N LYS A 70 -14.96 30.50 -12.40
CA LYS A 70 -14.55 31.76 -11.74
C LYS A 70 -13.06 31.73 -11.41
N LYS A 71 -12.42 32.89 -11.50
CA LYS A 71 -11.01 33.02 -11.13
C LYS A 71 -10.82 32.64 -9.66
N TYR A 72 -9.84 31.79 -9.39
CA TYR A 72 -9.46 31.34 -8.06
C TYR A 72 -8.19 32.05 -7.62
N THR A 73 -8.17 32.52 -6.36
CA THR A 73 -6.98 33.08 -5.73
C THR A 73 -6.84 32.44 -4.36
N SER A 74 -5.78 31.67 -4.19
CA SER A 74 -5.48 31.01 -2.92
C SER A 74 -4.87 32.01 -1.94
N ALA A 75 -5.20 31.87 -0.66
CA ALA A 75 -4.60 32.68 0.40
C ALA A 75 -3.15 32.31 0.69
N ASP A 76 -2.78 31.05 0.49
CA ASP A 76 -1.43 30.49 0.73
C ASP A 76 -0.57 30.44 -0.55
N GLY A 77 -1.18 30.78 -1.67
CA GLY A 77 -0.52 30.79 -2.95
C GLY A 77 -0.50 29.50 -3.71
N THR A 78 -1.22 28.48 -3.29
CA THR A 78 -1.36 27.22 -3.98
C THR A 78 -2.06 27.41 -5.33
N LEU A 79 -1.50 26.86 -6.41
CA LEU A 79 -2.11 26.91 -7.74
C LEU A 79 -3.20 25.82 -7.90
N TYR A 80 -3.10 24.73 -7.15
CA TYR A 80 -4.03 23.62 -7.19
C TYR A 80 -5.09 23.75 -6.09
N PRO A 81 -6.36 24.04 -6.43
CA PRO A 81 -7.42 24.23 -5.43
C PRO A 81 -7.82 22.89 -4.80
N SER A 82 -7.95 22.87 -3.49
CA SER A 82 -8.47 21.69 -2.78
C SER A 82 -9.93 21.43 -3.17
N GLY A 83 -10.31 20.16 -3.34
CA GLY A 83 -11.66 19.76 -3.76
C GLY A 83 -11.94 19.90 -5.26
N TYR A 84 -10.92 20.13 -6.06
CA TYR A 84 -11.05 20.26 -7.52
C TYR A 84 -10.07 19.36 -8.24
N ALA A 85 -10.42 18.93 -9.46
CA ALA A 85 -9.58 18.16 -10.36
C ALA A 85 -9.13 19.02 -11.55
N TYR A 86 -7.85 18.96 -11.90
CA TYR A 86 -7.32 19.68 -13.04
C TYR A 86 -7.92 19.16 -14.35
N ASN A 87 -8.57 20.04 -15.10
CA ASN A 87 -9.12 19.74 -16.42
C ASN A 87 -8.14 20.18 -17.53
N GLN A 88 -7.26 19.27 -17.90
CA GLN A 88 -6.26 19.52 -18.94
C GLN A 88 -6.92 19.78 -20.31
N GLY A 89 -8.09 19.20 -20.57
CA GLY A 89 -8.78 19.29 -21.87
C GLY A 89 -9.27 20.69 -22.25
N ILE A 90 -9.53 21.55 -21.25
CA ILE A 90 -9.97 22.94 -21.46
C ILE A 90 -8.93 23.97 -21.03
N SER A 91 -7.87 23.53 -20.34
CA SER A 91 -6.77 24.39 -19.98
C SER A 91 -5.93 24.74 -21.21
N TYR A 92 -5.33 25.92 -21.21
CA TYR A 92 -4.56 26.39 -22.35
C TYR A 92 -3.54 27.45 -21.96
N CYS A 93 -2.60 27.74 -22.86
CA CYS A 93 -1.65 28.82 -22.72
C CYS A 93 -1.71 29.78 -23.90
N GLU A 94 -1.31 31.02 -23.69
CA GLU A 94 -1.16 32.08 -24.68
C GLU A 94 0.26 32.64 -24.65
N ASP A 95 0.74 33.12 -25.80
CA ASP A 95 1.99 33.89 -25.87
C ASP A 95 1.82 35.35 -25.36
N LEU A 96 2.87 36.15 -25.42
CA LEU A 96 2.81 37.53 -24.97
C LEU A 96 1.90 38.43 -25.83
N ASP A 97 1.56 37.99 -27.02
CA ASP A 97 0.68 38.67 -27.96
C ASP A 97 -0.77 38.22 -27.86
N GLY A 98 -1.06 37.24 -26.96
CA GLY A 98 -2.39 36.69 -26.74
C GLY A 98 -2.79 35.57 -27.71
N ASN A 99 -1.84 35.06 -28.51
CA ASN A 99 -2.16 33.93 -29.39
C ASN A 99 -2.11 32.62 -28.61
N ARG A 100 -3.12 31.79 -28.81
CA ARG A 100 -3.19 30.47 -28.19
C ARG A 100 -2.03 29.59 -28.65
N LEU A 101 -1.35 28.96 -27.69
CA LEU A 101 -0.26 28.04 -27.93
C LEU A 101 -0.79 26.60 -27.98
N ASP A 102 -0.13 25.77 -28.76
CA ASP A 102 -0.46 24.32 -28.89
C ASP A 102 0.22 23.49 -27.79
N ILE A 103 0.25 24.04 -26.58
CA ILE A 103 0.84 23.46 -25.39
C ILE A 103 -0.11 23.65 -24.21
N VAL A 104 -0.18 22.63 -23.34
CA VAL A 104 -0.98 22.64 -22.12
C VAL A 104 -0.10 22.20 -20.96
N PRO A 105 -0.15 22.88 -19.79
CA PRO A 105 0.58 22.43 -18.62
C PRO A 105 0.20 21.04 -18.19
N THR A 106 1.20 20.25 -17.79
CA THR A 106 0.98 18.96 -17.14
C THR A 106 1.14 19.11 -15.65
N TYR A 107 0.37 18.33 -14.88
CA TYR A 107 0.47 18.27 -13.42
C TYR A 107 1.00 16.92 -12.98
N ALA A 108 2.15 16.92 -12.32
CA ALA A 108 2.78 15.76 -11.75
C ALA A 108 3.63 16.14 -10.54
N ASN A 109 3.74 15.26 -9.56
CA ASN A 109 4.56 15.47 -8.36
C ASN A 109 4.25 16.81 -7.64
N ASN A 110 2.97 17.13 -7.49
CA ASN A 110 2.46 18.38 -6.88
C ASN A 110 2.93 19.66 -7.57
N LYS A 111 3.21 19.60 -8.88
CA LYS A 111 3.77 20.73 -9.62
C LYS A 111 3.24 20.78 -11.05
N PHE A 112 2.95 22.00 -11.52
CA PHE A 112 2.70 22.24 -12.95
C PHE A 112 4.01 22.41 -13.69
N THR A 113 4.12 21.75 -14.82
CA THR A 113 5.24 21.87 -15.76
C THR A 113 4.72 22.22 -17.14
N LEU A 114 5.48 23.04 -17.86
CA LEU A 114 5.21 23.42 -19.24
C LEU A 114 6.45 23.14 -20.08
N GLU A 115 6.32 22.29 -21.06
CA GLU A 115 7.38 22.05 -22.05
C GLU A 115 7.35 23.16 -23.11
N SER A 116 7.99 24.27 -22.80
CA SER A 116 8.12 25.41 -23.73
C SER A 116 9.41 26.17 -23.48
N ASP A 117 10.03 26.66 -24.56
CA ASP A 117 11.14 27.61 -24.54
C ASP A 117 10.66 29.08 -24.56
N LYS A 118 9.33 29.29 -24.71
CA LYS A 118 8.69 30.59 -24.78
C LYS A 118 8.02 30.95 -23.45
N THR A 119 8.03 32.24 -23.15
CA THR A 119 7.20 32.77 -22.06
C THR A 119 5.75 32.65 -22.45
N ALA A 120 4.93 32.07 -21.54
CA ALA A 120 3.52 31.84 -21.77
C ALA A 120 2.69 32.20 -20.53
N PHE A 121 1.50 32.70 -20.77
CA PHE A 121 0.44 32.87 -19.76
C PHE A 121 -0.49 31.67 -19.85
N CYS A 122 -0.63 30.91 -18.77
CA CYS A 122 -1.44 29.70 -18.79
C CYS A 122 -2.68 29.86 -17.91
N TYR A 123 -3.79 29.37 -18.41
CA TYR A 123 -5.11 29.38 -17.79
C TYR A 123 -5.45 27.96 -17.40
N LEU A 124 -5.41 27.67 -16.11
CA LEU A 124 -5.64 26.36 -15.53
C LEU A 124 -7.09 26.26 -15.09
N TYR A 125 -7.81 25.34 -15.64
CA TYR A 125 -9.22 25.09 -15.31
C TYR A 125 -9.35 23.86 -14.44
N PHE A 126 -10.20 23.95 -13.41
CA PHE A 126 -10.43 22.89 -12.46
C PHE A 126 -11.93 22.66 -12.30
N ASP A 127 -12.33 21.42 -12.51
CA ASP A 127 -13.69 20.97 -12.23
C ASP A 127 -13.84 20.62 -10.75
N ILE A 128 -15.08 20.65 -10.24
CA ILE A 128 -15.35 20.12 -8.91
C ILE A 128 -14.98 18.63 -8.93
N LYS A 129 -14.08 18.26 -8.03
CA LYS A 129 -13.77 16.85 -7.81
C LYS A 129 -14.92 16.25 -7.02
N ASP A 130 -15.66 15.35 -7.63
CA ASP A 130 -16.57 14.50 -6.88
C ASP A 130 -15.74 13.70 -5.88
N SER A 131 -15.98 13.90 -4.59
CA SER A 131 -15.32 13.10 -3.57
C SER A 131 -15.58 11.60 -3.79
N THR A 132 -14.57 10.81 -3.51
CA THR A 132 -14.73 9.36 -3.45
C THR A 132 -15.29 8.98 -2.06
N PHE A 133 -15.82 7.76 -1.95
CA PHE A 133 -16.29 7.30 -0.64
C PHE A 133 -15.14 7.22 0.39
N ALA A 134 -13.94 6.90 -0.04
CA ALA A 134 -12.74 6.90 0.81
C ALA A 134 -12.43 8.31 1.36
N GLU A 135 -12.45 9.33 0.49
CA GLU A 135 -12.23 10.73 0.88
C GLU A 135 -13.32 11.23 1.82
N ASP A 136 -14.59 10.86 1.58
CA ASP A 136 -15.72 11.22 2.46
C ASP A 136 -15.53 10.64 3.86
N LEU A 137 -15.07 9.40 3.99
CA LEU A 137 -14.79 8.78 5.28
C LEU A 137 -13.63 9.44 6.01
N ILE A 138 -12.56 9.83 5.32
CA ILE A 138 -11.47 10.60 5.93
C ILE A 138 -11.99 11.95 6.42
N ALA A 139 -12.78 12.64 5.60
CA ALA A 139 -13.33 13.94 5.93
C ALA A 139 -14.34 13.92 7.08
N SER A 140 -14.99 12.78 7.33
CA SER A 140 -15.92 12.60 8.46
C SER A 140 -15.25 12.78 9.83
N GLY A 141 -13.94 12.53 9.93
CA GLY A 141 -13.17 12.56 11.17
C GLY A 141 -13.41 11.35 12.09
N GLU A 142 -14.13 10.34 11.64
CA GLU A 142 -14.39 9.11 12.40
C GLU A 142 -13.23 8.12 12.41
N LEU A 143 -12.31 8.30 11.47
CA LEU A 143 -11.15 7.40 11.32
C LEU A 143 -9.98 7.87 12.17
N TRP A 144 -9.30 6.93 12.78
CA TRP A 144 -8.08 7.13 13.54
C TRP A 144 -6.84 6.93 12.66
N SER A 145 -5.80 7.74 12.88
CA SER A 145 -4.48 7.57 12.26
C SER A 145 -3.42 7.35 13.33
N SER A 146 -2.49 6.44 13.06
CA SER A 146 -1.32 6.22 13.91
C SER A 146 -0.29 7.34 13.81
N GLY A 147 -0.35 8.15 12.75
CA GLY A 147 0.66 9.17 12.42
C GLY A 147 1.96 8.59 11.85
N LEU A 148 2.04 7.29 11.60
CA LEU A 148 3.19 6.66 10.95
C LEU A 148 3.16 6.96 9.45
N GLU A 149 4.33 7.17 8.87
CA GLU A 149 4.48 7.43 7.43
C GLU A 149 3.93 6.26 6.60
N GLY A 150 3.05 6.57 5.64
CA GLY A 150 2.41 5.62 4.75
C GLY A 150 1.45 4.66 5.44
N ASP A 151 1.14 4.89 6.72
CA ASP A 151 0.01 4.25 7.38
C ASP A 151 -1.28 5.01 7.05
N GLY A 152 -2.38 4.29 6.88
CA GLY A 152 -3.66 4.88 6.52
C GLY A 152 -4.45 5.36 7.73
N TYR A 153 -5.74 5.49 7.49
CA TYR A 153 -6.76 5.81 8.48
C TYR A 153 -7.56 4.55 8.78
N ARG A 154 -7.85 4.25 10.05
CA ARG A 154 -8.54 3.02 10.46
C ARG A 154 -9.78 3.30 11.29
N TYR A 155 -10.78 2.46 11.13
CA TYR A 155 -11.83 2.35 12.11
C TYR A 155 -11.30 1.70 13.38
N THR A 156 -11.59 2.32 14.52
CA THR A 156 -11.13 1.84 15.84
C THR A 156 -12.27 1.74 16.83
N GLY A 157 -12.10 0.92 17.84
CA GLY A 157 -13.07 0.79 18.92
C GLY A 157 -13.35 -0.65 19.33
N SER A 158 -14.28 -0.82 20.24
CA SER A 158 -14.73 -2.10 20.78
C SER A 158 -16.20 -2.34 20.49
N GLY A 159 -16.68 -3.55 20.72
CA GLY A 159 -18.10 -3.89 20.62
C GLY A 159 -18.36 -5.20 19.90
N ALA A 160 -19.47 -5.84 20.24
CA ALA A 160 -19.90 -7.09 19.60
C ALA A 160 -20.25 -6.86 18.11
N TYR A 161 -20.13 -7.90 17.29
CA TYR A 161 -20.23 -7.77 15.84
C TYR A 161 -21.57 -7.22 15.33
N ASN A 162 -22.65 -7.41 16.07
CA ASN A 162 -24.00 -6.92 15.75
C ASN A 162 -24.50 -5.83 16.69
N SER A 163 -23.61 -5.20 17.47
CA SER A 163 -23.95 -4.16 18.42
C SER A 163 -23.96 -2.78 17.75
N GLU A 164 -24.92 -1.93 18.12
CA GLU A 164 -24.96 -0.54 17.73
C GLU A 164 -23.78 0.29 18.33
N THR A 165 -23.06 -0.28 19.30
CA THR A 165 -21.89 0.37 19.92
C THR A 165 -20.56 0.08 19.22
N THR A 166 -20.55 -0.81 18.22
CA THR A 166 -19.38 -1.06 17.40
C THR A 166 -19.16 0.09 16.40
N PRO A 167 -17.94 0.29 15.85
CA PRO A 167 -17.74 1.29 14.80
C PRO A 167 -18.69 1.11 13.63
N SER A 168 -19.18 2.24 13.08
CA SER A 168 -20.09 2.27 11.93
C SER A 168 -19.35 1.98 10.62
N ASN A 169 -18.87 0.76 10.45
CA ASN A 169 -18.01 0.37 9.32
C ASN A 169 -18.51 -0.88 8.57
N PHE A 170 -19.79 -1.21 8.70
CA PHE A 170 -20.40 -2.29 7.91
C PHE A 170 -20.71 -1.82 6.49
N ILE A 171 -20.44 -2.67 5.53
CA ILE A 171 -20.64 -2.42 4.10
C ILE A 171 -21.12 -3.68 3.39
N CYS A 172 -22.04 -3.52 2.46
CA CYS A 172 -22.44 -4.58 1.55
C CYS A 172 -21.59 -4.55 0.28
N PHE A 173 -21.05 -5.69 -0.10
CA PHE A 173 -20.29 -5.88 -1.32
C PHE A 173 -20.76 -7.14 -2.04
N GLY A 174 -21.01 -7.05 -3.34
CA GLY A 174 -21.58 -8.15 -4.13
C GLY A 174 -23.08 -8.03 -4.36
N THR A 175 -23.76 -7.14 -3.66
CA THR A 175 -25.17 -6.76 -3.86
C THR A 175 -25.38 -5.32 -3.42
N SER A 176 -26.28 -4.61 -4.10
CA SER A 176 -26.79 -3.30 -3.67
C SER A 176 -28.11 -3.39 -2.92
N ASP A 177 -28.65 -4.59 -2.75
CA ASP A 177 -29.84 -4.87 -1.92
C ASP A 177 -29.44 -5.11 -0.47
N LYS A 178 -29.78 -4.17 0.40
CA LYS A 178 -29.51 -4.22 1.84
C LYS A 178 -30.15 -5.44 2.51
N THR A 179 -31.34 -5.82 2.10
CA THR A 179 -32.06 -6.98 2.65
C THR A 179 -31.35 -8.28 2.29
N GLU A 180 -30.96 -8.41 1.03
CA GLU A 180 -30.18 -9.57 0.57
C GLU A 180 -28.84 -9.65 1.28
N CYS A 181 -28.12 -8.54 1.44
CA CYS A 181 -26.88 -8.44 2.15
C CYS A 181 -27.01 -8.97 3.60
N LYS A 182 -28.02 -8.51 4.32
CA LYS A 182 -28.28 -8.92 5.70
C LYS A 182 -28.74 -10.37 5.83
N ASN A 183 -29.50 -10.88 4.87
CA ASN A 183 -29.95 -12.26 4.88
C ASN A 183 -28.83 -13.25 4.52
N ASN A 184 -27.78 -12.78 3.87
CA ASN A 184 -26.64 -13.56 3.41
C ASN A 184 -25.31 -12.95 3.86
N GLU A 185 -25.17 -12.63 5.15
CA GLU A 185 -24.01 -11.92 5.72
C GLU A 185 -22.68 -12.57 5.39
N ALA A 186 -22.59 -13.89 5.46
CA ALA A 186 -21.37 -14.62 5.15
C ALA A 186 -20.89 -14.43 3.71
N LYS A 187 -21.78 -14.01 2.82
CA LYS A 187 -21.51 -13.82 1.40
C LYS A 187 -21.27 -12.35 1.06
N TYR A 188 -22.11 -11.45 1.56
CA TYR A 188 -22.17 -10.07 1.07
C TYR A 188 -21.79 -9.01 2.10
N MET A 189 -21.73 -9.35 3.41
CA MET A 189 -21.40 -8.34 4.42
C MET A 189 -19.92 -8.33 4.72
N TYR A 190 -19.38 -7.14 4.67
CA TYR A 190 -17.97 -6.84 4.95
C TYR A 190 -17.88 -5.75 6.02
N ARG A 191 -16.68 -5.56 6.52
CA ARG A 191 -16.34 -4.43 7.38
C ARG A 191 -15.18 -3.65 6.76
N ILE A 192 -15.24 -2.33 6.86
CA ILE A 192 -14.17 -1.46 6.43
C ILE A 192 -13.10 -1.45 7.53
N ILE A 193 -11.89 -1.93 7.23
CA ILE A 193 -10.74 -1.80 8.13
C ILE A 193 -10.33 -0.33 8.19
N GLY A 194 -10.27 0.33 7.05
CA GLY A 194 -9.86 1.73 6.95
C GLY A 194 -9.69 2.18 5.51
N VAL A 195 -9.00 3.30 5.37
CA VAL A 195 -8.62 3.92 4.10
C VAL A 195 -7.11 3.99 4.02
N PHE A 196 -6.54 3.54 2.91
CA PHE A 196 -5.09 3.43 2.70
C PHE A 196 -4.72 4.00 1.34
N GLU A 197 -3.59 4.70 1.28
CA GLU A 197 -3.04 5.22 0.03
C GLU A 197 -2.43 4.08 -0.80
N GLY A 198 -2.82 4.01 -2.06
CA GLY A 198 -2.27 3.07 -3.04
C GLY A 198 -0.95 3.55 -3.64
N SER A 199 -0.34 2.70 -4.45
CA SER A 199 0.87 3.06 -5.21
C SER A 199 0.60 4.10 -6.31
N ASP A 200 -0.66 4.34 -6.62
CA ASP A 200 -1.18 5.37 -7.53
C ASP A 200 -1.34 6.73 -6.84
N GLY A 201 -1.17 6.80 -5.51
CA GLY A 201 -1.34 8.00 -4.70
C GLY A 201 -2.81 8.31 -4.34
N GLU A 202 -3.75 7.43 -4.71
CA GLU A 202 -5.17 7.59 -4.41
C GLU A 202 -5.57 6.83 -3.14
N GLN A 203 -6.72 7.16 -2.58
CA GLN A 203 -7.23 6.60 -1.33
C GLN A 203 -8.18 5.44 -1.59
N HIS A 204 -7.93 4.30 -0.98
CA HIS A 204 -8.65 3.05 -1.20
C HIS A 204 -9.25 2.51 0.09
N LEU A 205 -10.50 2.08 0.03
CA LEU A 205 -11.15 1.37 1.14
C LEU A 205 -10.60 -0.04 1.26
N LYS A 206 -10.13 -0.43 2.44
CA LYS A 206 -9.72 -1.79 2.76
C LYS A 206 -10.86 -2.52 3.46
N LEU A 207 -11.37 -3.57 2.84
CA LEU A 207 -12.47 -4.38 3.33
C LEU A 207 -12.01 -5.73 3.84
N ILE A 208 -12.68 -6.24 4.88
CA ILE A 208 -12.54 -7.60 5.37
C ILE A 208 -13.90 -8.28 5.40
N SER A 209 -13.97 -9.55 5.00
CA SER A 209 -15.21 -10.35 5.13
C SER A 209 -15.69 -10.35 6.59
N LEU A 210 -17.00 -10.23 6.80
CA LEU A 210 -17.58 -10.30 8.14
C LEU A 210 -17.36 -11.68 8.77
N LYS A 211 -17.47 -12.74 7.98
CA LYS A 211 -17.32 -14.13 8.42
C LYS A 211 -16.08 -14.78 7.81
N GLN A 212 -15.53 -15.75 8.50
CA GLN A 212 -14.53 -16.65 7.92
C GLN A 212 -15.13 -17.46 6.79
N LEU A 213 -14.28 -17.92 5.87
CA LEU A 213 -14.65 -18.95 4.89
C LEU A 213 -15.15 -20.20 5.63
N GLY A 214 -16.07 -20.93 5.03
CA GLY A 214 -16.72 -22.07 5.67
C GLY A 214 -15.81 -23.27 6.01
N SER A 215 -14.52 -23.20 5.65
CA SER A 215 -13.49 -24.19 5.98
C SER A 215 -12.25 -23.51 6.53
N LYS A 216 -11.47 -24.25 7.30
CA LYS A 216 -10.12 -23.86 7.72
C LYS A 216 -9.11 -24.23 6.64
N TYR A 217 -8.06 -23.44 6.50
CA TYR A 217 -7.03 -23.62 5.47
C TYR A 217 -5.64 -23.45 6.06
N ALA A 218 -4.69 -24.24 5.58
CA ALA A 218 -3.28 -23.99 5.85
C ALA A 218 -2.82 -22.72 5.14
N TRP A 219 -1.95 -21.95 5.77
CA TRP A 219 -1.29 -20.82 5.08
C TRP A 219 -0.42 -21.36 3.93
N HIS A 220 0.30 -22.46 4.18
CA HIS A 220 0.98 -23.28 3.17
C HIS A 220 1.10 -24.70 3.66
N SER A 221 0.74 -25.68 2.84
CA SER A 221 0.64 -27.09 3.25
C SER A 221 1.99 -27.76 3.52
N ASP A 222 3.05 -27.32 2.83
CA ASP A 222 4.41 -27.81 3.09
C ASP A 222 5.14 -26.90 4.08
N TYR A 223 5.12 -27.29 5.35
CA TYR A 223 5.80 -26.58 6.43
C TYR A 223 7.32 -26.79 6.46
N SER A 224 7.88 -27.57 5.54
CA SER A 224 9.31 -27.86 5.48
C SER A 224 10.09 -26.87 4.59
N ILE A 225 9.41 -25.99 3.87
CA ILE A 225 10.01 -25.03 2.96
C ILE A 225 9.63 -23.59 3.31
N ASP A 226 10.57 -22.70 3.09
CA ASP A 226 10.28 -21.26 3.14
C ASP A 226 9.59 -20.84 1.84
N VAL A 227 8.41 -20.28 1.95
CA VAL A 227 7.59 -19.91 0.81
C VAL A 227 7.19 -18.43 0.91
N ALA A 228 7.41 -17.68 -0.16
CA ALA A 228 6.89 -16.33 -0.28
C ALA A 228 5.37 -16.32 -0.38
N TRP A 229 4.72 -15.23 0.02
CA TRP A 229 3.26 -15.10 0.00
C TRP A 229 2.65 -15.50 -1.36
N GLU A 230 3.20 -14.99 -2.46
CA GLU A 230 2.72 -15.25 -3.82
C GLU A 230 2.83 -16.72 -4.27
N ASN A 231 3.62 -17.52 -3.57
CA ASN A 231 3.80 -18.94 -3.83
C ASN A 231 3.09 -19.82 -2.80
N SER A 232 2.39 -19.22 -1.82
CA SER A 232 1.66 -19.95 -0.80
C SER A 232 0.35 -20.53 -1.32
N ASP A 233 -0.10 -21.61 -0.69
CA ASP A 233 -1.42 -22.20 -0.98
C ASP A 233 -2.54 -21.22 -0.63
N MET A 234 -2.33 -20.38 0.39
CA MET A 234 -3.27 -19.35 0.79
C MET A 234 -3.46 -18.31 -0.31
N TYR A 235 -2.37 -17.79 -0.88
CA TYR A 235 -2.43 -16.86 -2.01
C TYR A 235 -3.18 -17.46 -3.20
N ALA A 236 -2.79 -18.68 -3.59
CA ALA A 236 -3.42 -19.39 -4.70
C ALA A 236 -4.91 -19.66 -4.44
N GLY A 237 -5.25 -20.02 -3.21
CA GLY A 237 -6.63 -20.27 -2.79
C GLY A 237 -7.49 -19.02 -2.78
N LEU A 238 -7.00 -17.90 -2.22
CA LEU A 238 -7.74 -16.65 -2.14
C LEU A 238 -7.96 -16.02 -3.52
N ASN A 239 -6.96 -16.05 -4.37
CA ASN A 239 -7.06 -15.54 -5.73
C ASN A 239 -7.57 -16.60 -6.73
N GLY A 240 -8.05 -17.73 -6.25
CA GLY A 240 -8.57 -18.86 -7.01
C GLY A 240 -9.69 -19.61 -6.27
N SER A 241 -9.48 -20.89 -6.02
CA SER A 241 -10.52 -21.86 -5.64
C SER A 241 -11.23 -21.58 -4.31
N TYR A 242 -10.59 -20.93 -3.35
CA TYR A 242 -11.20 -20.67 -2.04
C TYR A 242 -12.15 -19.47 -2.06
N PHE A 243 -11.86 -18.47 -2.88
CA PHE A 243 -12.64 -17.24 -2.87
C PHE A 243 -13.00 -16.74 -4.28
N LEU A 244 -12.06 -16.23 -5.08
CA LEU A 244 -12.38 -15.54 -6.34
C LEU A 244 -13.12 -16.39 -7.38
N THR A 245 -12.86 -17.69 -7.43
CA THR A 245 -13.54 -18.63 -8.36
C THR A 245 -14.54 -19.56 -7.68
N ASN A 246 -14.77 -19.37 -6.37
CA ASN A 246 -15.70 -20.19 -5.62
C ASN A 246 -17.15 -19.82 -5.96
N THR A 247 -17.97 -20.81 -6.27
CA THR A 247 -19.39 -20.61 -6.65
C THR A 247 -20.25 -20.02 -5.52
N THR A 248 -19.82 -20.14 -4.27
CA THR A 248 -20.48 -19.48 -3.13
C THR A 248 -20.40 -17.95 -3.25
N TYR A 249 -19.32 -17.43 -3.84
CA TYR A 249 -19.09 -16.01 -4.06
C TYR A 249 -19.24 -15.67 -5.55
N ASP A 250 -20.32 -16.14 -6.17
CA ASP A 250 -20.59 -16.02 -7.60
C ASP A 250 -20.59 -14.56 -8.13
N TYR A 251 -20.90 -13.59 -7.28
CA TYR A 251 -20.81 -12.17 -7.63
C TYR A 251 -19.38 -11.74 -8.01
N LEU A 252 -18.33 -12.42 -7.52
CA LEU A 252 -16.94 -12.17 -7.89
C LEU A 252 -16.61 -12.70 -9.30
N GLN A 253 -17.47 -13.52 -9.87
CA GLN A 253 -17.36 -13.94 -11.27
C GLN A 253 -18.06 -12.95 -12.22
N ASN A 254 -18.79 -12.00 -11.68
CA ASN A 254 -19.37 -10.89 -12.42
C ASN A 254 -18.37 -9.72 -12.50
N SER A 255 -18.16 -9.20 -13.69
CA SER A 255 -17.26 -8.07 -13.94
C SER A 255 -17.63 -6.81 -13.14
N THR A 256 -18.90 -6.59 -12.83
CA THR A 256 -19.38 -5.43 -12.06
C THR A 256 -18.68 -5.34 -10.70
N TRP A 257 -18.74 -6.40 -9.92
CA TRP A 257 -18.17 -6.41 -8.57
C TRP A 257 -16.66 -6.69 -8.55
N LEU A 258 -16.19 -7.62 -9.38
CA LEU A 258 -14.77 -7.92 -9.50
C LEU A 258 -13.94 -6.71 -9.95
N ASN A 259 -14.50 -5.88 -10.84
CA ASN A 259 -13.82 -4.68 -11.32
C ASN A 259 -13.74 -3.55 -10.30
N LYS A 260 -14.50 -3.61 -9.21
CA LYS A 260 -14.39 -2.67 -8.08
C LYS A 260 -13.25 -3.01 -7.12
N ILE A 261 -12.70 -4.23 -7.21
CA ILE A 261 -11.56 -4.65 -6.40
C ILE A 261 -10.28 -4.20 -7.11
N GLU A 262 -9.44 -3.46 -6.38
CA GLU A 262 -8.15 -3.01 -6.86
C GLU A 262 -7.14 -4.16 -6.94
N ASN A 263 -6.22 -4.07 -7.88
CA ASN A 263 -5.03 -4.91 -7.92
C ASN A 263 -3.99 -4.31 -6.96
N TRP A 264 -4.08 -4.70 -5.70
CA TRP A 264 -3.28 -4.13 -4.63
C TRP A 264 -1.88 -4.75 -4.57
N THR A 265 -0.87 -3.90 -4.35
CA THR A 265 0.48 -4.36 -4.05
C THR A 265 0.60 -4.70 -2.57
N TRP A 266 0.61 -5.98 -2.25
CA TRP A 266 0.70 -6.48 -0.88
C TRP A 266 2.15 -6.50 -0.42
N SER A 267 2.47 -5.83 0.68
CA SER A 267 3.78 -5.96 1.30
C SER A 267 3.86 -7.31 2.01
N ALA A 268 4.50 -8.25 1.37
CA ALA A 268 4.65 -9.62 1.88
C ALA A 268 6.07 -9.82 2.38
N VAL A 269 6.29 -9.42 3.62
CA VAL A 269 7.61 -9.48 4.24
C VAL A 269 7.80 -10.81 4.93
N ASN A 270 8.87 -11.46 4.58
CA ASN A 270 9.39 -12.57 5.35
C ASN A 270 10.21 -12.01 6.52
N THR A 271 9.55 -11.55 7.56
CA THR A 271 10.23 -11.01 8.73
C THR A 271 10.73 -12.12 9.62
N LYS A 272 12.03 -12.35 9.60
CA LYS A 272 12.69 -12.85 10.82
C LYS A 272 12.77 -11.69 11.80
N ILE A 273 11.89 -11.67 12.78
CA ILE A 273 12.10 -10.88 13.97
C ILE A 273 13.09 -11.69 14.82
N TYR A 274 14.36 -11.61 14.48
CA TYR A 274 15.43 -12.26 15.22
C TYR A 274 16.35 -11.21 15.83
N GLU A 275 16.28 -11.08 17.14
CA GLU A 275 17.41 -10.63 17.95
C GLU A 275 17.85 -11.79 18.85
N SER A 276 19.14 -11.78 19.18
CA SER A 276 19.88 -12.79 19.96
C SER A 276 19.39 -13.01 21.42
N SER A 277 18.25 -12.45 21.81
CA SER A 277 17.71 -12.45 23.16
C SER A 277 16.62 -13.49 23.45
N GLY A 278 16.34 -14.42 22.51
CA GLY A 278 15.49 -15.58 22.78
C GLY A 278 14.04 -15.47 22.30
N PRO A 279 13.22 -16.52 22.49
CA PRO A 279 11.91 -16.69 21.88
C PRO A 279 10.81 -15.73 22.37
N ASN A 280 11.10 -14.85 23.32
CA ASN A 280 10.12 -13.96 23.92
C ASN A 280 10.14 -12.53 23.37
N TYR A 281 10.95 -12.23 22.36
CA TYR A 281 11.09 -10.88 21.80
C TYR A 281 9.78 -10.36 21.20
N TYR A 282 8.97 -11.24 20.59
CA TYR A 282 7.68 -10.88 20.00
C TYR A 282 6.68 -10.29 21.00
N ASN A 283 6.77 -10.74 22.25
CA ASN A 283 5.86 -10.32 23.30
C ASN A 283 6.07 -8.86 23.71
N SER A 284 7.08 -8.20 23.15
CA SER A 284 7.42 -6.80 23.45
C SER A 284 7.18 -5.83 22.31
N LEU A 285 6.84 -6.30 21.09
CA LEU A 285 6.60 -5.42 19.95
C LEU A 285 5.29 -4.65 20.09
N THR A 286 5.35 -3.36 19.82
CA THR A 286 4.17 -2.52 19.69
C THR A 286 3.53 -2.71 18.30
N PRO A 287 2.24 -2.36 18.13
CA PRO A 287 1.60 -2.36 16.81
C PRO A 287 2.35 -1.51 15.77
N SER A 288 2.93 -0.39 16.20
CA SER A 288 3.79 0.45 15.33
C SER A 288 5.03 -0.28 14.85
N GLU A 289 5.71 -1.02 15.73
CA GLU A 289 6.90 -1.77 15.36
C GLU A 289 6.54 -2.91 14.41
N ILE A 290 5.43 -3.59 14.63
CA ILE A 290 4.92 -4.64 13.72
C ILE A 290 4.58 -4.04 12.35
N TYR A 291 3.87 -2.91 12.31
CA TYR A 291 3.57 -2.21 11.05
C TYR A 291 4.85 -1.85 10.28
N LEU A 292 5.84 -1.27 10.94
CA LEU A 292 7.11 -0.92 10.31
C LEU A 292 7.84 -2.15 9.78
N HIS A 293 7.71 -3.30 10.43
CA HIS A 293 8.22 -4.57 9.92
C HIS A 293 7.46 -5.03 8.68
N GLU A 294 6.15 -5.04 8.72
CA GLU A 294 5.29 -5.46 7.62
C GLU A 294 5.52 -4.62 6.37
N MET A 295 5.82 -3.32 6.55
CA MET A 295 6.04 -2.37 5.46
C MET A 295 7.52 -2.19 5.05
N ASN A 296 8.44 -3.04 5.53
CA ASN A 296 9.89 -2.90 5.28
C ASN A 296 10.49 -1.54 5.68
N ARG A 297 10.05 -0.97 6.76
CA ARG A 297 10.49 0.35 7.25
C ARG A 297 11.18 0.30 8.61
N SER A 298 11.34 -0.88 9.20
CA SER A 298 11.98 -1.04 10.49
C SER A 298 13.50 -1.02 10.39
N SER A 299 14.15 -0.21 11.22
CA SER A 299 15.61 -0.22 11.40
C SER A 299 16.13 -1.39 12.25
N LYS A 300 15.22 -2.16 12.88
CA LYS A 300 15.55 -3.23 13.83
C LYS A 300 15.63 -4.61 13.19
N THR A 301 15.38 -4.74 11.90
CA THR A 301 15.38 -6.03 11.22
C THR A 301 16.74 -6.36 10.62
N SER A 302 17.33 -7.45 11.07
CA SER A 302 18.18 -8.23 10.19
C SER A 302 17.24 -9.04 9.27
N SER A 303 16.98 -8.55 8.08
CA SER A 303 16.17 -9.24 7.08
C SER A 303 16.87 -10.55 6.70
N ILE A 304 16.22 -11.68 6.98
CA ILE A 304 16.59 -12.95 6.39
C ILE A 304 15.41 -13.36 5.51
N GLY A 305 15.53 -13.20 4.20
CA GLY A 305 14.54 -13.55 3.21
C GLY A 305 14.30 -12.44 2.20
N ALA A 306 13.92 -12.81 1.00
CA ALA A 306 13.54 -11.87 -0.03
C ALA A 306 12.21 -11.21 0.34
N TRP A 307 12.18 -9.89 0.21
CA TRP A 307 10.96 -9.11 0.27
C TRP A 307 10.25 -9.25 -1.06
N THR A 308 8.97 -9.53 -1.00
CA THR A 308 8.15 -9.57 -2.19
C THR A 308 6.97 -8.61 -2.01
N ASN A 309 6.62 -7.95 -3.10
CA ASN A 309 5.46 -7.07 -3.15
C ASN A 309 4.54 -7.55 -4.28
N PRO A 310 3.91 -8.72 -4.12
CA PRO A 310 3.04 -9.26 -5.15
C PRO A 310 1.81 -8.39 -5.34
N THR A 311 1.37 -8.27 -6.58
CA THR A 311 0.11 -7.61 -6.92
C THR A 311 -0.98 -8.67 -7.03
N ALA A 312 -2.03 -8.51 -6.24
CA ALA A 312 -3.17 -9.41 -6.23
C ALA A 312 -4.45 -8.68 -5.80
N LYS A 313 -5.60 -9.23 -6.15
CA LYS A 313 -6.89 -8.68 -5.70
C LYS A 313 -7.15 -8.97 -4.22
N ILE A 314 -6.84 -10.16 -3.75
CA ILE A 314 -7.21 -10.63 -2.43
C ILE A 314 -5.96 -10.95 -1.62
N GLY A 315 -5.97 -10.50 -0.38
CA GLY A 315 -5.00 -10.85 0.65
C GLY A 315 -5.68 -11.19 1.97
N LEU A 316 -4.94 -11.02 3.05
CA LEU A 316 -5.39 -11.12 4.43
C LEU A 316 -5.15 -9.79 5.15
N MET A 317 -5.76 -9.62 6.33
CA MET A 317 -5.38 -8.50 7.20
C MET A 317 -3.93 -8.67 7.65
N TYR A 318 -3.27 -7.56 7.89
CA TYR A 318 -1.98 -7.55 8.58
C TYR A 318 -2.18 -7.74 10.09
N ALA A 319 -1.17 -8.23 10.78
CA ALA A 319 -1.20 -8.31 12.24
C ALA A 319 -1.31 -6.91 12.86
N SER A 320 -0.70 -5.90 12.25
CA SER A 320 -0.84 -4.49 12.65
C SER A 320 -2.27 -3.96 12.47
N ASP A 321 -2.99 -4.32 11.41
CA ASP A 321 -4.40 -3.93 11.22
C ASP A 321 -5.24 -4.38 12.41
N TYR A 322 -5.03 -5.63 12.84
CA TYR A 322 -5.74 -6.20 13.97
C TYR A 322 -5.41 -5.48 15.27
N GLN A 323 -4.13 -5.31 15.57
CA GLN A 323 -3.70 -4.70 16.82
C GLN A 323 -4.07 -3.22 16.92
N MET A 324 -4.03 -2.48 15.80
CA MET A 324 -4.40 -1.06 15.74
C MET A 324 -5.91 -0.84 15.73
N SER A 325 -6.73 -1.89 15.62
CA SER A 325 -8.20 -1.78 15.60
C SER A 325 -8.80 -1.19 16.89
N LEU A 326 -8.02 -1.07 17.94
CA LEU A 326 -8.40 -0.39 19.20
C LEU A 326 -7.99 1.09 19.29
N GLY A 327 -7.35 1.64 18.27
CA GLY A 327 -6.90 3.05 18.25
C GLY A 327 -5.64 3.29 19.07
N SER A 328 -4.77 2.30 19.16
CA SER A 328 -3.48 2.45 19.84
C SER A 328 -2.35 1.86 19.00
N SER A 329 -1.31 2.67 18.80
CA SER A 329 -0.06 2.25 18.15
C SER A 329 1.02 1.84 19.14
N SER A 330 0.77 1.99 20.45
CA SER A 330 1.75 1.82 21.54
C SER A 330 1.40 0.71 22.53
N LEU A 331 0.30 0.00 22.36
CA LEU A 331 0.00 -1.19 23.16
C LEU A 331 1.13 -2.19 22.96
N SER A 332 1.94 -2.43 24.01
CA SER A 332 2.98 -3.45 23.89
C SER A 332 2.33 -4.82 23.76
N TYR A 333 2.83 -5.57 22.81
CA TYR A 333 2.43 -6.98 22.66
C TYR A 333 3.07 -7.78 23.78
N THR A 334 2.31 -8.11 24.81
CA THR A 334 2.77 -8.92 25.94
C THR A 334 1.89 -10.16 26.09
N GLY A 335 2.03 -11.13 25.18
CA GLY A 335 1.38 -12.44 25.28
C GLY A 335 -0.09 -12.35 25.75
N SER A 336 -0.41 -13.06 26.81
CA SER A 336 -1.79 -13.15 27.35
C SER A 336 -2.30 -11.84 28.01
N SER A 337 -1.44 -10.90 28.39
CA SER A 337 -1.88 -9.68 29.11
C SER A 337 -2.64 -8.71 28.22
N ASN A 338 -2.28 -8.57 26.95
CA ASN A 338 -2.97 -7.71 26.01
C ASN A 338 -4.01 -8.46 25.16
N ALA A 339 -3.97 -9.76 25.15
CA ALA A 339 -4.95 -10.61 24.49
C ALA A 339 -6.38 -10.26 24.94
N SER A 340 -6.60 -10.13 26.26
CA SER A 340 -7.92 -9.78 26.79
C SER A 340 -8.41 -8.40 26.33
N THR A 341 -7.50 -7.44 26.12
CA THR A 341 -7.82 -6.11 25.60
C THR A 341 -8.11 -6.16 24.10
N LEU A 342 -7.23 -6.79 23.31
CA LEU A 342 -7.41 -6.97 21.87
C LEU A 342 -8.69 -7.75 21.54
N ARG A 343 -9.06 -8.70 22.40
CA ARG A 343 -10.29 -9.44 22.31
C ARG A 343 -11.54 -8.58 22.32
N THR A 344 -11.52 -7.40 22.94
CA THR A 344 -12.66 -6.47 22.96
C THR A 344 -12.78 -5.66 21.66
N GLY A 345 -11.74 -5.63 20.85
CA GLY A 345 -11.71 -4.88 19.61
C GLY A 345 -12.74 -5.36 18.59
N TRP A 346 -13.31 -4.42 17.85
CA TRP A 346 -14.35 -4.72 16.87
C TRP A 346 -13.89 -5.76 15.83
N LEU A 347 -12.62 -5.73 15.44
CA LEU A 347 -12.09 -6.64 14.42
C LEU A 347 -12.01 -8.09 14.92
N HIS A 348 -11.73 -8.29 16.22
CA HIS A 348 -11.83 -9.59 16.84
C HIS A 348 -13.30 -10.01 17.02
N GLN A 349 -14.13 -9.12 17.53
CA GLN A 349 -15.52 -9.38 17.81
C GLN A 349 -16.36 -9.60 16.54
N SER A 350 -15.97 -9.05 15.40
CA SER A 350 -16.65 -9.27 14.12
C SER A 350 -16.59 -10.73 13.64
N ASN A 351 -15.62 -11.50 14.11
CA ASN A 351 -15.51 -12.94 13.82
C ASN A 351 -16.28 -13.82 14.83
N ASN A 352 -16.94 -13.19 15.80
CA ASN A 352 -17.57 -13.91 16.90
C ASN A 352 -18.97 -14.43 16.54
N ASP A 353 -19.04 -15.47 15.74
CA ASP A 353 -20.23 -16.33 15.73
C ASP A 353 -20.17 -17.21 16.98
N THR A 354 -21.17 -17.14 17.82
CA THR A 354 -21.26 -17.55 19.22
C THR A 354 -20.93 -19.02 19.53
N THR A 355 -20.52 -19.82 18.55
CA THR A 355 -20.34 -21.25 18.73
C THR A 355 -18.96 -21.82 18.46
N SER A 356 -18.09 -21.11 17.75
CA SER A 356 -16.73 -21.62 17.47
C SER A 356 -15.80 -20.48 17.05
N ARG A 357 -15.17 -19.80 18.00
CA ARG A 357 -14.00 -19.00 17.68
C ARG A 357 -12.95 -19.89 17.07
N THR A 358 -12.64 -19.65 15.84
CA THR A 358 -11.49 -20.28 15.21
C THR A 358 -10.38 -19.25 15.13
N ASP A 359 -9.18 -19.72 15.38
CA ASP A 359 -7.97 -18.96 15.11
C ASP A 359 -7.99 -18.50 13.66
N GLU A 360 -7.33 -17.38 13.36
CA GLU A 360 -7.43 -16.71 12.06
C GLU A 360 -6.07 -16.28 11.56
N TRP A 361 -5.74 -16.66 10.32
CA TRP A 361 -4.51 -16.26 9.67
C TRP A 361 -4.45 -14.76 9.38
N THR A 362 -3.24 -14.21 9.50
CA THR A 362 -2.87 -12.90 8.93
C THR A 362 -1.97 -13.08 7.71
N LEU A 363 -1.77 -12.00 6.95
CA LEU A 363 -0.82 -11.99 5.84
C LEU A 363 0.63 -12.04 6.33
N SER A 364 0.88 -11.52 7.52
CA SER A 364 2.22 -11.29 8.05
C SER A 364 2.92 -12.60 8.39
N ARG A 365 4.06 -12.83 7.79
CA ARG A 365 4.89 -14.00 8.11
C ARG A 365 5.68 -13.79 9.39
N PHE A 366 6.03 -14.90 9.98
CA PHE A 366 6.80 -14.99 11.18
C PHE A 366 7.97 -15.96 10.98
N GLY A 367 9.20 -15.56 11.30
CA GLY A 367 10.35 -16.44 11.27
C GLY A 367 10.92 -16.65 12.65
N ASP A 368 11.34 -17.88 12.96
CA ASP A 368 12.10 -18.16 14.17
C ASP A 368 13.58 -18.48 13.87
N ALA A 369 14.36 -18.74 14.93
CA ALA A 369 15.77 -19.07 14.82
C ALA A 369 16.04 -20.42 14.12
N PHE A 370 15.03 -21.26 13.96
CA PHE A 370 15.14 -22.66 13.54
C PHE A 370 14.57 -22.92 12.13
N GLY A 371 13.83 -21.97 11.58
CA GLY A 371 13.23 -22.10 10.27
C GLY A 371 12.13 -21.05 10.02
N ASN A 372 11.70 -20.93 8.77
CA ASN A 372 10.78 -19.87 8.31
C ASN A 372 9.35 -20.37 8.13
N PHE A 373 8.89 -21.28 8.96
CA PHE A 373 7.68 -22.06 8.75
C PHE A 373 6.45 -21.54 9.49
N TYR A 374 6.49 -20.29 9.94
CA TYR A 374 5.43 -19.68 10.72
C TYR A 374 4.79 -18.49 9.98
N ALA A 375 3.50 -18.28 10.26
CA ALA A 375 2.80 -17.05 9.98
C ALA A 375 2.13 -16.53 11.25
N TRP A 376 1.88 -15.23 11.30
CA TRP A 376 1.11 -14.66 12.38
C TRP A 376 -0.36 -15.04 12.26
N TYR A 377 -0.99 -15.33 13.37
CA TYR A 377 -2.42 -15.59 13.45
C TYR A 377 -3.02 -14.94 14.68
N VAL A 378 -4.30 -14.65 14.62
CA VAL A 378 -5.08 -14.17 15.75
C VAL A 378 -5.67 -15.38 16.45
N TYR A 379 -5.29 -15.57 17.71
CA TYR A 379 -5.79 -16.68 18.52
C TYR A 379 -7.16 -16.34 19.12
N SER A 380 -7.91 -17.36 19.48
CA SER A 380 -9.26 -17.23 20.03
C SER A 380 -9.35 -16.45 21.36
N ASP A 381 -8.24 -16.28 22.07
CA ASP A 381 -8.16 -15.43 23.26
C ASP A 381 -8.00 -13.93 22.94
N GLY A 382 -7.75 -13.57 21.66
CA GLY A 382 -7.51 -12.23 21.18
C GLY A 382 -6.04 -11.87 21.00
N GLY A 383 -5.12 -12.74 21.38
CA GLY A 383 -3.68 -12.53 21.16
C GLY A 383 -3.27 -12.77 19.72
N VAL A 384 -2.14 -12.20 19.34
CA VAL A 384 -1.47 -12.46 18.04
C VAL A 384 -0.25 -13.31 18.32
N TYR A 385 -0.18 -14.47 17.70
CA TYR A 385 0.88 -15.45 17.89
C TYR A 385 1.40 -15.95 16.54
N GLY A 386 2.52 -16.68 16.55
CA GLY A 386 2.98 -17.41 15.39
C GLY A 386 2.52 -18.86 15.44
N ASP A 387 1.99 -19.37 14.35
CA ASP A 387 1.70 -20.80 14.19
C ASP A 387 2.36 -21.34 12.92
N TYR A 388 2.53 -22.68 12.90
CA TYR A 388 3.06 -23.37 11.74
C TYR A 388 2.16 -23.13 10.52
N VAL A 389 2.78 -22.74 9.40
CA VAL A 389 2.03 -22.47 8.16
C VAL A 389 1.18 -23.63 7.67
N GLY A 390 1.51 -24.86 8.08
CA GLY A 390 0.74 -26.07 7.78
C GLY A 390 -0.48 -26.31 8.68
N THR A 391 -0.66 -25.53 9.75
CA THR A 391 -1.87 -25.60 10.58
C THR A 391 -3.07 -25.09 9.80
N ALA A 392 -4.23 -25.70 9.98
CA ALA A 392 -5.43 -25.24 9.33
C ALA A 392 -6.20 -24.29 10.24
N ASP A 393 -6.27 -23.01 9.87
CA ASP A 393 -6.98 -21.96 10.60
C ASP A 393 -8.01 -21.22 9.75
N GLY A 394 -8.81 -20.38 10.42
CA GLY A 394 -9.84 -19.57 9.78
C GLY A 394 -9.23 -18.52 8.86
N VAL A 395 -10.01 -18.15 7.88
CA VAL A 395 -9.58 -17.18 6.84
C VAL A 395 -10.71 -16.20 6.58
N ARG A 396 -10.42 -14.89 6.71
CA ARG A 396 -11.28 -13.83 6.20
C ARG A 396 -10.57 -13.12 5.05
N PRO A 397 -11.10 -13.21 3.83
CA PRO A 397 -10.57 -12.47 2.69
C PRO A 397 -10.57 -10.96 2.94
N VAL A 398 -9.49 -10.31 2.53
CA VAL A 398 -9.29 -8.86 2.57
C VAL A 398 -8.98 -8.35 1.18
N PHE A 399 -9.55 -7.21 0.80
CA PHE A 399 -9.24 -6.56 -0.46
C PHE A 399 -9.42 -5.04 -0.36
N HIS A 400 -8.84 -4.34 -1.33
CA HIS A 400 -9.00 -2.89 -1.47
C HIS A 400 -9.98 -2.61 -2.60
N LEU A 401 -10.86 -1.63 -2.38
CA LEU A 401 -11.71 -1.11 -3.44
C LEU A 401 -10.94 -0.09 -4.27
N LYS A 402 -11.30 0.05 -5.54
CA LYS A 402 -10.78 1.13 -6.36
C LYS A 402 -11.15 2.49 -5.78
N ASP A 403 -10.33 3.47 -6.05
CA ASP A 403 -10.49 4.86 -5.63
C ASP A 403 -11.83 5.48 -6.06
N ASN A 404 -12.31 5.13 -7.25
CA ASN A 404 -13.52 5.68 -7.86
C ASN A 404 -14.84 5.10 -7.34
N VAL A 405 -14.81 4.25 -6.32
CA VAL A 405 -16.02 3.72 -5.68
C VAL A 405 -16.73 4.83 -4.92
N LYS A 406 -18.02 5.01 -5.22
CA LYS A 406 -18.86 6.05 -4.63
C LYS A 406 -19.87 5.46 -3.64
N TYR A 407 -20.09 6.19 -2.57
CA TYR A 407 -21.16 5.96 -1.61
C TYR A 407 -22.53 6.16 -2.26
N LYS A 408 -23.49 5.32 -1.92
CA LYS A 408 -24.88 5.42 -2.36
C LYS A 408 -25.84 5.67 -1.20
N SER A 409 -25.74 4.90 -0.12
CA SER A 409 -26.62 4.99 1.03
C SER A 409 -26.09 4.18 2.22
N GLY A 410 -26.73 4.34 3.37
CA GLY A 410 -26.42 3.61 4.59
C GLY A 410 -25.62 4.47 5.57
N SER A 411 -25.60 4.07 6.84
CA SER A 411 -24.88 4.77 7.92
C SER A 411 -23.69 3.98 8.46
N GLY A 412 -23.37 2.84 7.83
CA GLY A 412 -22.30 1.95 8.26
C GLY A 412 -22.59 1.14 9.53
N THR A 413 -23.78 1.28 10.13
CA THR A 413 -24.18 0.46 11.27
C THR A 413 -24.56 -0.95 10.79
N TYR A 414 -24.60 -1.92 11.70
CA TYR A 414 -25.07 -3.27 11.36
C TYR A 414 -26.51 -3.30 10.84
N ALA A 415 -27.38 -2.42 11.40
CA ALA A 415 -28.76 -2.29 10.94
C ALA A 415 -28.88 -1.63 9.57
N ASP A 416 -27.95 -0.73 9.26
CA ASP A 416 -27.95 0.11 8.07
C ASP A 416 -26.53 0.18 7.44
N PRO A 417 -26.03 -0.94 6.90
CA PRO A 417 -24.70 -0.99 6.30
C PRO A 417 -24.57 -0.05 5.09
N TYR A 418 -23.36 0.41 4.82
CA TYR A 418 -23.06 1.18 3.62
C TYR A 418 -23.38 0.38 2.37
N ILE A 419 -23.97 1.07 1.40
CA ILE A 419 -24.21 0.59 0.05
C ILE A 419 -23.40 1.46 -0.91
N ILE A 420 -22.71 0.83 -1.84
CA ILE A 420 -21.94 1.51 -2.89
C ILE A 420 -22.67 1.37 -4.24
N ASN A 421 -22.37 2.25 -5.18
CA ASN A 421 -22.89 2.17 -6.53
C ASN A 421 -22.36 0.92 -7.26
N GLU A 422 -23.21 0.28 -8.05
CA GLU A 422 -22.85 -0.82 -8.96
C GLU A 422 -22.01 -0.33 -10.14
#